data_e24ee51150fdeb471ea4d6815eeea3c4
#
_entry.id   e24ee51150fdeb471ea4d6815eeea3c4
#
_cell.length_a   1.000
_cell.length_b   1.000
_cell.length_c   1.000
_cell.angle_alpha   90.00
_cell.angle_beta   90.00
_cell.angle_gamma   90.00
#
_symmetry.space_group_name_H-M   'P 1'
#
loop_
_entity.id
_entity.type
_entity.pdbx_description
1 polymer ?
#
loop_
_entity_poly.entity_id
_entity_poly.type
_entity_poly.pdbx_seq_one_letter_code
_entity_poly.pdbx_strand_id
1 'polypeptide(L)'
;MKTGVNMPRFAANLSMLYPQHDFLERFAAAAADGFGAVEYLFPYAYTPQELKQRLSDNGQVQALFNAPPGDWDACERGIATLPGREAEFRSGIERALEYAQVLGNDRVHVMAGLLPSEDLRERHQAVYLENLAFAAEQARSVGVTILIEPINTRDMPGFFLNRQDQAQDICKQVGADNLKVQFDCYHCQIVEGDLTSTLRRDFAGIGHIQIAGVPDRHEPNLGELNYEHLFNVIDELGYTGWIGCEYRPKGDTSEGLAWLRALQAKG
;
A
#
# COMPACT_ATOMS: atom_id res chain seq x y z
N MET A 1 -28.94 -17.84 -9.79
CA MET A 1 -29.00 -16.79 -8.76
C MET A 1 -27.91 -15.79 -9.12
N LYS A 2 -28.28 -14.54 -9.42
CA LYS A 2 -27.26 -13.49 -9.56
C LYS A 2 -26.74 -13.22 -8.17
N THR A 3 -25.57 -13.73 -7.82
CA THR A 3 -24.79 -13.26 -6.67
C THR A 3 -24.52 -11.78 -6.97
N GLY A 4 -25.02 -10.90 -6.10
CA GLY A 4 -24.77 -9.47 -6.26
C GLY A 4 -23.26 -9.26 -6.38
N VAL A 5 -22.83 -8.64 -7.47
CA VAL A 5 -21.44 -8.24 -7.68
C VAL A 5 -21.14 -7.24 -6.57
N ASN A 6 -20.26 -7.61 -5.67
CA ASN A 6 -19.87 -6.74 -4.57
C ASN A 6 -18.91 -5.70 -5.17
N MET A 7 -19.33 -4.46 -5.30
CA MET A 7 -18.49 -3.42 -5.89
C MET A 7 -17.19 -3.27 -5.08
N PRO A 8 -16.03 -3.20 -5.74
CA PRO A 8 -14.77 -2.92 -5.06
C PRO A 8 -14.84 -1.63 -4.26
N ARG A 9 -14.27 -1.63 -3.06
CA ARG A 9 -14.23 -0.46 -2.18
C ARG A 9 -12.89 0.24 -2.37
N PHE A 10 -12.91 1.56 -2.59
CA PHE A 10 -11.72 2.33 -2.88
C PHE A 10 -11.31 3.24 -1.72
N ALA A 11 -10.00 3.33 -1.47
CA ALA A 11 -9.38 4.26 -0.54
C ALA A 11 -8.61 5.34 -1.31
N ALA A 12 -8.78 6.61 -0.96
CA ALA A 12 -7.99 7.68 -1.54
C ALA A 12 -6.58 7.71 -0.94
N ASN A 13 -5.53 7.64 -1.77
CA ASN A 13 -4.16 7.85 -1.29
C ASN A 13 -3.89 9.36 -1.17
N LEU A 14 -3.94 9.88 0.06
CA LEU A 14 -3.81 11.32 0.33
C LEU A 14 -2.37 11.85 0.17
N SER A 15 -1.38 10.99 -0.02
CA SER A 15 -0.03 11.44 -0.39
C SER A 15 0.06 11.84 -1.86
N MET A 16 -0.85 11.35 -2.71
CA MET A 16 -0.86 11.60 -4.15
C MET A 16 -2.08 12.39 -4.62
N LEU A 17 -3.27 12.06 -4.11
CA LEU A 17 -4.53 12.72 -4.51
C LEU A 17 -4.71 14.06 -3.78
N TYR A 18 -5.43 14.97 -4.41
CA TYR A 18 -5.73 16.30 -3.88
C TYR A 18 -4.49 17.17 -3.60
N PRO A 19 -3.49 17.22 -4.49
CA PRO A 19 -2.22 17.91 -4.24
C PRO A 19 -2.38 19.44 -4.08
N GLN A 20 -3.51 20.01 -4.52
CA GLN A 20 -3.85 21.43 -4.39
C GLN A 20 -4.25 21.83 -2.96
N HIS A 21 -4.52 20.86 -2.06
CA HIS A 21 -4.90 21.09 -0.67
C HIS A 21 -3.75 20.77 0.28
N ASP A 22 -3.72 21.42 1.43
CA ASP A 22 -2.88 21.02 2.55
C ASP A 22 -3.29 19.61 3.04
N PHE A 23 -2.34 18.83 3.54
CA PHE A 23 -2.56 17.41 3.81
C PHE A 23 -3.79 17.13 4.68
N LEU A 24 -4.00 17.89 5.76
CA LEU A 24 -5.14 17.69 6.65
C LEU A 24 -6.50 18.08 6.03
N GLU A 25 -6.50 18.86 4.96
CA GLU A 25 -7.72 19.23 4.22
C GLU A 25 -8.10 18.16 3.19
N ARG A 26 -7.15 17.32 2.76
CA ARG A 26 -7.38 16.25 1.78
C ARG A 26 -8.38 15.21 2.26
N PHE A 27 -8.54 15.02 3.57
CA PHE A 27 -9.56 14.14 4.15
C PHE A 27 -10.97 14.60 3.77
N ALA A 28 -11.26 15.89 3.95
CA ALA A 28 -12.56 16.46 3.60
C ALA A 28 -12.80 16.44 2.09
N ALA A 29 -11.77 16.74 1.28
CA ALA A 29 -11.85 16.65 -0.18
C ALA A 29 -12.18 15.22 -0.66
N ALA A 30 -11.49 14.22 -0.11
CA ALA A 30 -11.75 12.81 -0.42
C ALA A 30 -13.17 12.37 0.00
N ALA A 31 -13.65 12.81 1.18
CA ALA A 31 -15.00 12.52 1.63
C ALA A 31 -16.07 13.15 0.73
N ALA A 32 -15.83 14.39 0.27
CA ALA A 32 -16.73 15.08 -0.66
C ALA A 32 -16.86 14.34 -2.01
N ASP A 33 -15.80 13.66 -2.44
CA ASP A 33 -15.79 12.80 -3.64
C ASP A 33 -16.29 11.36 -3.38
N GLY A 34 -16.73 11.06 -2.15
CA GLY A 34 -17.36 9.78 -1.79
C GLY A 34 -16.39 8.69 -1.32
N PHE A 35 -15.13 9.01 -1.00
CA PHE A 35 -14.22 8.04 -0.41
C PHE A 35 -14.52 7.79 1.08
N GLY A 36 -14.96 6.59 1.41
CA GLY A 36 -15.16 6.15 2.80
C GLY A 36 -13.89 5.67 3.51
N ALA A 37 -12.78 5.62 2.80
CA ALA A 37 -11.47 5.25 3.35
C ALA A 37 -10.35 6.08 2.72
N VAL A 38 -9.26 6.22 3.47
CA VAL A 38 -8.05 6.89 3.01
C VAL A 38 -6.81 6.06 3.35
N GLU A 39 -5.75 6.26 2.61
CA GLU A 39 -4.40 5.80 2.88
C GLU A 39 -3.40 6.90 2.60
N TYR A 40 -2.21 6.79 3.11
CA TYR A 40 -1.11 7.72 2.86
C TYR A 40 0.23 7.11 3.26
N LEU A 41 1.33 7.70 2.79
CA LEU A 41 2.65 7.15 3.05
C LEU A 41 3.05 7.33 4.53
N PHE A 42 3.35 8.54 4.95
CA PHE A 42 3.95 8.78 6.27
C PHE A 42 3.14 9.77 7.12
N PRO A 43 2.50 9.30 8.20
CA PRO A 43 1.67 10.15 9.07
C PRO A 43 2.45 11.02 10.07
N TYR A 44 3.74 10.82 10.21
CA TYR A 44 4.54 11.17 11.39
C TYR A 44 4.82 12.66 11.58
N ALA A 45 4.39 13.52 10.65
CA ALA A 45 4.38 14.98 10.81
C ALA A 45 3.22 15.49 11.68
N TYR A 46 2.21 14.64 11.93
CA TYR A 46 1.01 14.95 12.70
C TYR A 46 0.86 13.98 13.86
N THR A 47 0.17 14.38 14.92
CA THR A 47 -0.15 13.45 16.00
C THR A 47 -1.21 12.43 15.55
N PRO A 48 -1.21 11.20 16.07
CA PRO A 48 -2.25 10.23 15.70
C PRO A 48 -3.66 10.69 16.10
N GLN A 49 -3.79 11.54 17.13
CA GLN A 49 -5.06 12.12 17.56
C GLN A 49 -5.61 13.13 16.55
N GLU A 50 -4.76 13.99 15.98
CA GLU A 50 -5.16 14.91 14.91
C GLU A 50 -5.67 14.16 13.69
N LEU A 51 -4.96 13.12 13.27
CA LEU A 51 -5.37 12.28 12.15
C LEU A 51 -6.67 11.52 12.44
N LYS A 52 -6.82 10.98 13.66
CA LYS A 52 -8.06 10.33 14.11
C LYS A 52 -9.24 11.28 14.08
N GLN A 53 -9.03 12.54 14.48
CA GLN A 53 -10.08 13.55 14.43
C GLN A 53 -10.52 13.81 12.97
N ARG A 54 -9.55 13.93 12.01
CA ARG A 54 -9.86 14.11 10.59
C ARG A 54 -10.66 12.95 10.01
N LEU A 55 -10.28 11.70 10.33
CA LEU A 55 -11.05 10.52 9.95
C LEU A 55 -12.49 10.58 10.48
N SER A 56 -12.65 10.90 11.77
CA SER A 56 -13.96 10.96 12.43
C SER A 56 -14.85 12.06 11.87
N ASP A 57 -14.29 13.26 11.67
CA ASP A 57 -15.03 14.42 11.13
C ASP A 57 -15.57 14.17 9.72
N ASN A 58 -14.93 13.29 8.97
CA ASN A 58 -15.27 12.97 7.59
C ASN A 58 -15.91 11.58 7.40
N GLY A 59 -16.15 10.85 8.49
CA GLY A 59 -16.76 9.51 8.42
C GLY A 59 -15.91 8.48 7.67
N GLN A 60 -14.58 8.63 7.70
CA GLN A 60 -13.63 7.79 6.99
C GLN A 60 -12.91 6.81 7.91
N VAL A 61 -12.39 5.74 7.32
CA VAL A 61 -11.47 4.81 7.97
C VAL A 61 -10.08 4.90 7.37
N GLN A 62 -9.06 4.60 8.17
CA GLN A 62 -7.69 4.44 7.71
C GLN A 62 -7.52 3.05 7.12
N ALA A 63 -7.13 2.94 5.84
CA ALA A 63 -6.92 1.66 5.16
C ALA A 63 -5.48 1.17 5.28
N LEU A 64 -4.50 2.09 5.17
CA LEU A 64 -3.08 1.78 5.16
C LEU A 64 -2.25 3.03 5.47
N PHE A 65 -1.09 2.85 6.09
CA PHE A 65 0.04 3.78 6.06
C PHE A 65 1.36 3.02 6.21
N ASN A 66 2.49 3.70 5.94
CA ASN A 66 3.81 3.09 5.98
C ASN A 66 4.50 3.31 7.33
N ALA A 67 5.23 2.32 7.81
CA ALA A 67 6.22 2.48 8.88
C ALA A 67 7.28 3.53 8.50
N PRO A 68 7.99 4.15 9.46
CA PRO A 68 9.03 5.12 9.15
C PRO A 68 10.06 4.58 8.15
N PRO A 69 10.35 5.32 7.06
CA PRO A 69 11.18 4.82 5.97
C PRO A 69 12.68 5.07 6.14
N GLY A 70 13.11 5.63 7.26
CA GLY A 70 14.40 6.28 7.44
C GLY A 70 14.35 7.75 7.02
N ASP A 71 15.47 8.31 6.62
CA ASP A 71 15.58 9.69 6.14
C ASP A 71 15.16 9.81 4.67
N TRP A 72 13.89 10.12 4.45
CA TRP A 72 13.31 10.24 3.10
C TRP A 72 13.95 11.35 2.26
N ASP A 73 14.35 12.45 2.91
CA ASP A 73 14.96 13.60 2.24
C ASP A 73 16.40 13.30 1.83
N ALA A 74 17.09 12.44 2.58
CA ALA A 74 18.38 11.84 2.19
C ALA A 74 18.25 10.67 1.20
N CYS A 75 17.10 10.52 0.56
CA CYS A 75 16.83 9.46 -0.41
C CYS A 75 16.78 8.03 0.16
N GLU A 76 16.62 7.84 1.46
CA GLU A 76 16.29 6.51 1.99
C GLU A 76 14.87 6.10 1.55
N ARG A 77 14.68 4.82 1.30
CA ARG A 77 13.43 4.25 0.77
C ARG A 77 13.00 3.02 1.57
N GLY A 78 13.16 3.09 2.88
CA GLY A 78 13.02 1.98 3.81
C GLY A 78 14.36 1.55 4.38
N ILE A 79 14.33 1.03 5.59
CA ILE A 79 15.53 0.58 6.33
C ILE A 79 15.43 -0.87 6.76
N ALA A 80 14.38 -1.57 6.33
CA ALA A 80 14.10 -2.91 6.81
C ALA A 80 15.14 -3.96 6.40
N THR A 81 15.88 -3.70 5.29
CA THR A 81 16.96 -4.58 4.82
C THR A 81 18.35 -4.13 5.26
N LEU A 82 18.49 -2.98 5.95
CA LEU A 82 19.80 -2.35 6.16
C LEU A 82 20.51 -2.90 7.39
N PRO A 83 21.66 -3.60 7.23
CA PRO A 83 22.46 -4.06 8.36
C PRO A 83 22.94 -2.89 9.24
N GLY A 84 22.82 -3.06 10.56
CA GLY A 84 23.22 -2.05 11.55
C GLY A 84 22.15 -1.00 11.86
N ARG A 85 20.98 -1.08 11.21
CA ARG A 85 19.83 -0.20 11.46
C ARG A 85 18.66 -0.92 12.17
N GLU A 86 18.88 -2.12 12.70
CA GLU A 86 17.84 -2.98 13.28
C GLU A 86 17.16 -2.30 14.49
N ALA A 87 17.92 -1.61 15.33
CA ALA A 87 17.35 -0.91 16.49
C ALA A 87 16.43 0.25 16.08
N GLU A 88 16.83 1.02 15.07
CA GLU A 88 16.01 2.09 14.50
C GLU A 88 14.75 1.55 13.83
N PHE A 89 14.88 0.47 13.08
CA PHE A 89 13.74 -0.22 12.47
C PHE A 89 12.73 -0.64 13.54
N ARG A 90 13.18 -1.29 14.62
CA ARG A 90 12.30 -1.74 15.72
C ARG A 90 11.56 -0.58 16.37
N SER A 91 12.26 0.51 16.69
CA SER A 91 11.60 1.73 17.22
C SER A 91 10.60 2.32 16.24
N GLY A 92 10.89 2.25 14.93
CA GLY A 92 9.97 2.66 13.87
C GLY A 92 8.69 1.81 13.84
N ILE A 93 8.81 0.50 14.00
CA ILE A 93 7.66 -0.42 14.08
C ILE A 93 6.82 -0.13 15.33
N GLU A 94 7.44 0.02 16.49
CA GLU A 94 6.71 0.37 17.72
C GLU A 94 5.90 1.66 17.55
N ARG A 95 6.53 2.71 16.98
CA ARG A 95 5.85 3.97 16.67
C ARG A 95 4.71 3.79 15.66
N ALA A 96 4.90 3.00 14.61
CA ALA A 96 3.84 2.72 13.64
C ALA A 96 2.64 2.01 14.27
N LEU A 97 2.88 1.06 15.17
CA LEU A 97 1.82 0.33 15.87
C LEU A 97 1.05 1.22 16.85
N GLU A 98 1.70 2.18 17.52
CA GLU A 98 1.01 3.21 18.32
C GLU A 98 0.03 4.03 17.46
N TYR A 99 0.46 4.46 16.26
CA TYR A 99 -0.42 5.16 15.31
C TYR A 99 -1.56 4.26 14.85
N ALA A 100 -1.26 3.01 14.49
CA ALA A 100 -2.27 2.07 14.02
C ALA A 100 -3.39 1.85 15.05
N GLN A 101 -3.05 1.70 16.33
CA GLN A 101 -4.02 1.54 17.41
C GLN A 101 -4.93 2.76 17.56
N VAL A 102 -4.39 3.97 17.55
CA VAL A 102 -5.19 5.21 17.69
C VAL A 102 -6.09 5.41 16.46
N LEU A 103 -5.57 5.19 15.26
CA LEU A 103 -6.32 5.36 14.01
C LEU A 103 -7.37 4.26 13.81
N GLY A 104 -7.21 3.10 14.46
CA GLY A 104 -8.01 1.92 14.22
C GLY A 104 -7.67 1.26 12.88
N ASN A 105 -6.39 1.33 12.50
CA ASN A 105 -5.86 0.78 11.26
C ASN A 105 -5.29 -0.61 11.49
N ASP A 106 -5.62 -1.54 10.59
CA ASP A 106 -5.22 -2.95 10.68
C ASP A 106 -4.09 -3.36 9.71
N ARG A 107 -3.49 -2.39 9.01
CA ARG A 107 -2.43 -2.63 8.01
C ARG A 107 -1.33 -1.58 8.09
N VAL A 108 -0.08 -2.04 8.16
CA VAL A 108 1.11 -1.18 8.10
C VAL A 108 2.07 -1.72 7.05
N HIS A 109 2.42 -0.89 6.07
CA HIS A 109 3.41 -1.24 5.06
C HIS A 109 4.83 -0.97 5.57
N VAL A 110 5.74 -1.90 5.32
CA VAL A 110 7.16 -1.85 5.65
C VAL A 110 7.98 -1.82 4.37
N MET A 111 8.53 -0.67 4.05
CA MET A 111 9.40 -0.52 2.87
C MET A 111 10.72 -1.26 3.07
N ALA A 112 11.11 -2.06 2.08
CA ALA A 112 12.32 -2.90 2.14
C ALA A 112 13.60 -2.07 2.26
N GLY A 113 13.74 -1.05 1.42
CA GLY A 113 14.95 -0.26 1.32
C GLY A 113 15.70 -0.47 0.01
N LEU A 114 16.76 0.29 -0.17
CA LEU A 114 17.63 0.19 -1.35
C LEU A 114 18.73 -0.84 -1.11
N LEU A 115 19.02 -1.65 -2.13
CA LEU A 115 20.17 -2.56 -2.16
C LEU A 115 21.36 -1.83 -2.82
N PRO A 116 22.43 -1.55 -2.09
CA PRO A 116 23.57 -0.80 -2.64
C PRO A 116 24.32 -1.56 -3.75
N SER A 117 24.36 -2.91 -3.65
CA SER A 117 25.03 -3.78 -4.63
C SER A 117 24.50 -5.21 -4.49
N GLU A 118 24.42 -5.93 -5.61
CA GLU A 118 23.90 -7.32 -5.64
C GLU A 118 24.73 -8.32 -4.82
N ASP A 119 26.02 -8.12 -4.65
CA ASP A 119 26.88 -8.94 -3.81
C ASP A 119 26.53 -8.87 -2.32
N LEU A 120 25.74 -7.88 -1.90
CA LEU A 120 25.23 -7.72 -0.54
C LEU A 120 23.84 -8.33 -0.33
N ARG A 121 23.19 -8.84 -1.38
CA ARG A 121 21.78 -9.28 -1.33
C ARG A 121 21.49 -10.31 -0.24
N GLU A 122 22.33 -11.33 -0.10
CA GLU A 122 22.13 -12.37 0.92
C GLU A 122 22.15 -11.79 2.35
N ARG A 123 23.10 -10.89 2.62
CA ARG A 123 23.20 -10.21 3.91
C ARG A 123 21.99 -9.32 4.20
N HIS A 124 21.55 -8.54 3.20
CA HIS A 124 20.37 -7.69 3.32
C HIS A 124 19.09 -8.52 3.49
N GLN A 125 18.98 -9.65 2.79
CA GLN A 125 17.86 -10.57 2.95
C GLN A 125 17.79 -11.17 4.36
N ALA A 126 18.92 -11.58 4.93
CA ALA A 126 18.95 -12.11 6.29
C ALA A 126 18.43 -11.08 7.31
N VAL A 127 18.90 -9.81 7.23
CA VAL A 127 18.41 -8.72 8.07
C VAL A 127 16.92 -8.47 7.83
N TYR A 128 16.48 -8.51 6.57
CA TYR A 128 15.07 -8.29 6.23
C TYR A 128 14.16 -9.33 6.88
N LEU A 129 14.52 -10.62 6.79
CA LEU A 129 13.76 -11.71 7.40
C LEU A 129 13.65 -11.56 8.92
N GLU A 130 14.75 -11.22 9.60
CA GLU A 130 14.75 -10.99 11.05
C GLU A 130 13.88 -9.78 11.44
N ASN A 131 13.99 -8.68 10.71
CA ASN A 131 13.22 -7.47 10.96
C ASN A 131 11.71 -7.70 10.69
N LEU A 132 11.35 -8.41 9.63
CA LEU A 132 9.96 -8.74 9.34
C LEU A 132 9.37 -9.72 10.38
N ALA A 133 10.14 -10.69 10.85
CA ALA A 133 9.70 -11.57 11.92
C ALA A 133 9.40 -10.79 13.20
N PHE A 134 10.29 -9.85 13.59
CA PHE A 134 10.05 -8.94 14.70
C PHE A 134 8.79 -8.09 14.49
N ALA A 135 8.67 -7.44 13.32
CA ALA A 135 7.53 -6.58 13.01
C ALA A 135 6.19 -7.34 13.07
N ALA A 136 6.14 -8.54 12.49
CA ALA A 136 4.95 -9.39 12.51
C ALA A 136 4.57 -9.83 13.93
N GLU A 137 5.55 -10.18 14.78
CA GLU A 137 5.30 -10.57 16.17
C GLU A 137 4.73 -9.40 16.98
N GLN A 138 5.32 -8.19 16.88
CA GLN A 138 4.80 -7.01 17.56
C GLN A 138 3.39 -6.64 17.07
N ALA A 139 3.17 -6.65 15.77
CA ALA A 139 1.91 -6.32 15.13
C ALA A 139 0.78 -7.30 15.48
N ARG A 140 1.09 -8.59 15.68
CA ARG A 140 0.12 -9.63 16.08
C ARG A 140 -0.57 -9.27 17.38
N SER A 141 0.16 -8.75 18.35
CA SER A 141 -0.36 -8.40 19.68
C SER A 141 -1.47 -7.33 19.63
N VAL A 142 -1.49 -6.53 18.57
CA VAL A 142 -2.43 -5.42 18.38
C VAL A 142 -3.37 -5.61 17.18
N GLY A 143 -3.38 -6.81 16.58
CA GLY A 143 -4.29 -7.15 15.47
C GLY A 143 -3.92 -6.48 14.14
N VAL A 144 -2.65 -6.12 13.94
CA VAL A 144 -2.17 -5.46 12.71
C VAL A 144 -1.48 -6.47 11.79
N THR A 145 -1.74 -6.35 10.50
CA THR A 145 -1.04 -7.06 9.42
C THR A 145 0.10 -6.19 8.91
N ILE A 146 1.29 -6.75 8.86
CA ILE A 146 2.46 -6.13 8.21
C ILE A 146 2.40 -6.44 6.72
N LEU A 147 2.62 -5.42 5.90
CA LEU A 147 2.67 -5.55 4.46
C LEU A 147 4.06 -5.27 3.92
N ILE A 148 4.46 -6.02 2.90
CA ILE A 148 5.65 -5.76 2.09
C ILE A 148 5.23 -5.60 0.62
N GLU A 149 5.91 -4.73 -0.11
CA GLU A 149 5.52 -4.37 -1.46
C GLU A 149 6.66 -4.52 -2.45
N PRO A 150 6.47 -5.27 -3.54
CA PRO A 150 7.34 -5.22 -4.71
C PRO A 150 7.17 -3.91 -5.48
N ILE A 151 8.24 -3.11 -5.52
CA ILE A 151 8.24 -1.81 -6.20
C ILE A 151 9.11 -1.87 -7.46
N ASN A 152 8.64 -1.27 -8.56
CA ASN A 152 9.35 -1.25 -9.83
C ASN A 152 10.66 -0.43 -9.76
N THR A 153 11.66 -0.86 -10.51
CA THR A 153 12.98 -0.22 -10.54
C THR A 153 13.07 0.99 -11.47
N ARG A 154 11.99 1.29 -12.22
CA ARG A 154 11.89 2.54 -13.00
C ARG A 154 11.70 3.74 -12.07
N ASP A 155 10.74 3.62 -11.14
CA ASP A 155 10.41 4.69 -10.18
C ASP A 155 11.35 4.69 -8.98
N MET A 156 11.87 3.51 -8.60
CA MET A 156 12.74 3.35 -7.44
C MET A 156 13.95 2.47 -7.77
N PRO A 157 14.95 3.03 -8.46
CA PRO A 157 16.17 2.30 -8.82
C PRO A 157 16.88 1.72 -7.58
N GLY A 158 17.30 0.46 -7.68
CA GLY A 158 17.98 -0.23 -6.58
C GLY A 158 17.09 -0.70 -5.43
N PHE A 159 15.75 -0.58 -5.53
CA PHE A 159 14.87 -1.11 -4.50
C PHE A 159 15.04 -2.63 -4.35
N PHE A 160 15.13 -3.11 -3.11
CA PHE A 160 15.47 -4.51 -2.81
C PHE A 160 14.43 -5.52 -3.30
N LEU A 161 13.14 -5.20 -3.12
CA LEU A 161 12.01 -6.08 -3.39
C LEU A 161 11.27 -5.61 -4.64
N ASN A 162 11.31 -6.40 -5.73
CA ASN A 162 10.78 -5.96 -7.01
C ASN A 162 9.72 -6.89 -7.63
N ARG A 163 9.61 -8.15 -7.18
CA ARG A 163 8.77 -9.15 -7.82
C ARG A 163 7.80 -9.79 -6.82
N GLN A 164 6.64 -10.16 -7.33
CA GLN A 164 5.59 -10.80 -6.51
C GLN A 164 6.03 -12.17 -5.97
N ASP A 165 6.69 -13.00 -6.79
CA ASP A 165 7.22 -14.29 -6.36
C ASP A 165 8.26 -14.13 -5.23
N GLN A 166 9.15 -13.15 -5.34
CA GLN A 166 10.13 -12.80 -4.29
C GLN A 166 9.43 -12.42 -2.98
N ALA A 167 8.37 -11.60 -3.03
CA ALA A 167 7.63 -11.18 -1.85
C ALA A 167 6.91 -12.37 -1.18
N GLN A 168 6.27 -13.23 -1.98
CA GLN A 168 5.61 -14.44 -1.46
C GLN A 168 6.60 -15.38 -0.80
N ASP A 169 7.79 -15.57 -1.38
CA ASP A 169 8.85 -16.39 -0.80
C ASP A 169 9.39 -15.81 0.52
N ILE A 170 9.53 -14.48 0.64
CA ILE A 170 9.90 -13.81 1.89
C ILE A 170 8.83 -14.05 2.95
N CYS A 171 7.55 -13.84 2.64
CA CYS A 171 6.44 -14.10 3.56
C CYS A 171 6.45 -15.55 4.05
N LYS A 172 6.70 -16.52 3.15
CA LYS A 172 6.79 -17.93 3.46
C LYS A 172 8.00 -18.26 4.36
N GLN A 173 9.16 -17.65 4.11
CA GLN A 173 10.36 -17.85 4.92
C GLN A 173 10.19 -17.31 6.34
N VAL A 174 9.54 -16.14 6.51
CA VAL A 174 9.21 -15.59 7.83
C VAL A 174 8.16 -16.44 8.53
N GLY A 175 7.18 -16.98 7.80
CA GLY A 175 6.17 -17.92 8.31
C GLY A 175 5.13 -17.31 9.24
N ALA A 176 4.98 -15.96 9.26
CA ALA A 176 3.99 -15.26 10.05
C ALA A 176 2.68 -15.07 9.23
N ASP A 177 1.54 -15.47 9.78
CA ASP A 177 0.22 -15.40 9.14
C ASP A 177 -0.28 -13.95 8.96
N ASN A 178 0.23 -13.03 9.76
CA ASN A 178 -0.03 -11.58 9.67
C ASN A 178 1.08 -10.80 8.93
N LEU A 179 1.90 -11.46 8.12
CA LEU A 179 2.78 -10.86 7.13
C LEU A 179 2.25 -11.20 5.74
N LYS A 180 1.88 -10.17 4.96
CA LYS A 180 1.22 -10.29 3.66
C LYS A 180 1.87 -9.38 2.63
N VAL A 181 1.47 -9.55 1.38
CA VAL A 181 1.95 -8.74 0.26
C VAL A 181 0.94 -7.63 -0.03
N GLN A 182 1.44 -6.40 -0.20
CA GLN A 182 0.75 -5.31 -0.86
C GLN A 182 0.96 -5.48 -2.36
N PHE A 183 -0.14 -5.75 -3.06
CA PHE A 183 -0.13 -5.95 -4.50
C PHE A 183 -0.51 -4.65 -5.21
N ASP A 184 0.48 -3.89 -5.64
CA ASP A 184 0.24 -2.74 -6.52
C ASP A 184 0.24 -3.19 -7.99
N CYS A 185 -0.92 -3.04 -8.65
CA CYS A 185 -1.10 -3.38 -10.06
C CYS A 185 -0.16 -2.61 -10.97
N TYR A 186 0.15 -1.35 -10.63
CA TYR A 186 1.07 -0.52 -11.39
C TYR A 186 2.50 -1.05 -11.36
N HIS A 187 3.00 -1.37 -10.17
CA HIS A 187 4.36 -1.91 -10.02
C HIS A 187 4.48 -3.29 -10.65
N CYS A 188 3.51 -4.16 -10.43
CA CYS A 188 3.51 -5.50 -11.01
C CYS A 188 3.47 -5.47 -12.54
N GLN A 189 2.66 -4.60 -13.16
CA GLN A 189 2.59 -4.48 -14.61
C GLN A 189 3.94 -4.09 -15.21
N ILE A 190 4.65 -3.14 -14.62
CA ILE A 190 5.93 -2.66 -15.13
C ILE A 190 7.02 -3.73 -15.06
N VAL A 191 7.02 -4.57 -14.01
CA VAL A 191 8.09 -5.54 -13.77
C VAL A 191 7.79 -6.91 -14.37
N GLU A 192 6.56 -7.39 -14.24
CA GLU A 192 6.20 -8.78 -14.52
C GLU A 192 5.10 -8.90 -15.58
N GLY A 193 4.14 -7.98 -15.60
CA GLY A 193 2.91 -8.17 -16.39
C GLY A 193 2.03 -9.30 -15.87
N ASP A 194 1.16 -9.84 -16.72
CA ASP A 194 0.27 -10.98 -16.42
C ASP A 194 -0.45 -10.89 -15.06
N LEU A 195 -1.00 -9.69 -14.76
CA LEU A 195 -1.62 -9.40 -13.47
C LEU A 195 -2.73 -10.37 -13.08
N THR A 196 -3.55 -10.79 -14.05
CA THR A 196 -4.67 -11.69 -13.79
C THR A 196 -4.20 -13.03 -13.23
N SER A 197 -3.19 -13.65 -13.88
CA SER A 197 -2.64 -14.92 -13.42
C SER A 197 -1.93 -14.78 -12.08
N THR A 198 -1.20 -13.68 -11.90
CA THR A 198 -0.48 -13.38 -10.65
C THR A 198 -1.43 -13.14 -9.48
N LEU A 199 -2.49 -12.33 -9.66
CA LEU A 199 -3.55 -12.14 -8.67
C LEU A 199 -4.19 -13.46 -8.24
N ARG A 200 -4.56 -14.32 -9.22
CA ARG A 200 -5.18 -15.61 -8.93
C ARG A 200 -4.24 -16.58 -8.21
N ARG A 201 -2.97 -16.61 -8.59
CA ARG A 201 -1.95 -17.46 -7.98
C ARG A 201 -1.66 -17.06 -6.53
N ASP A 202 -1.51 -15.77 -6.28
CA ASP A 202 -0.93 -15.23 -5.04
C ASP A 202 -1.98 -14.68 -4.06
N PHE A 203 -3.27 -14.73 -4.41
CA PHE A 203 -4.37 -14.08 -3.70
C PHE A 203 -4.38 -14.34 -2.18
N ALA A 204 -4.14 -15.57 -1.76
CA ALA A 204 -4.11 -15.95 -0.34
C ALA A 204 -3.03 -15.20 0.48
N GLY A 205 -1.94 -14.78 -0.18
CA GLY A 205 -0.85 -14.00 0.38
C GLY A 205 -1.03 -12.48 0.27
N ILE A 206 -2.05 -11.99 -0.44
CA ILE A 206 -2.29 -10.56 -0.63
C ILE A 206 -3.09 -10.01 0.55
N GLY A 207 -2.57 -8.95 1.18
CA GLY A 207 -3.21 -8.24 2.29
C GLY A 207 -3.79 -6.88 1.89
N HIS A 208 -3.30 -6.27 0.82
CA HIS A 208 -3.77 -4.99 0.29
C HIS A 208 -3.55 -4.92 -1.22
N ILE A 209 -4.40 -4.18 -1.92
CA ILE A 209 -4.29 -3.97 -3.37
C ILE A 209 -4.24 -2.47 -3.65
N GLN A 210 -3.36 -2.07 -4.60
CA GLN A 210 -3.30 -0.69 -5.08
C GLN A 210 -3.39 -0.61 -6.60
N ILE A 211 -3.80 0.55 -7.11
CA ILE A 211 -4.03 0.79 -8.54
C ILE A 211 -3.50 2.14 -9.00
N ALA A 212 -2.93 2.14 -10.21
CA ALA A 212 -2.62 3.33 -11.00
C ALA A 212 -2.55 2.98 -12.49
N GLY A 213 -2.74 3.96 -13.37
CA GLY A 213 -2.57 3.78 -14.82
C GLY A 213 -1.09 3.61 -15.20
N VAL A 214 -0.80 2.68 -16.10
CA VAL A 214 0.55 2.44 -16.64
C VAL A 214 0.61 3.02 -18.06
N PRO A 215 1.67 3.75 -18.48
CA PRO A 215 2.98 3.88 -17.81
C PRO A 215 3.14 5.08 -16.84
N ASP A 216 2.23 6.07 -16.85
CA ASP A 216 2.48 7.41 -16.29
C ASP A 216 2.03 7.56 -14.83
N ARG A 217 1.52 6.50 -14.21
CA ARG A 217 0.98 6.48 -12.84
C ARG A 217 -0.15 7.50 -12.62
N HIS A 218 -1.00 7.70 -13.65
CA HIS A 218 -2.20 8.53 -13.60
C HIS A 218 -3.45 7.71 -13.22
N GLU A 219 -4.65 8.25 -13.48
CA GLU A 219 -5.93 7.59 -13.25
C GLU A 219 -5.97 6.18 -13.87
N PRO A 220 -6.62 5.19 -13.22
CA PRO A 220 -6.58 3.80 -13.66
C PRO A 220 -7.23 3.55 -15.03
N ASN A 221 -8.10 4.43 -15.51
CA ASN A 221 -8.68 4.36 -16.85
C ASN A 221 -7.78 4.94 -17.94
N LEU A 222 -6.60 5.47 -17.58
CA LEU A 222 -5.60 5.96 -18.53
C LEU A 222 -4.44 4.97 -18.64
N GLY A 223 -4.05 4.68 -19.89
CA GLY A 223 -2.91 3.79 -20.15
C GLY A 223 -3.30 2.39 -20.61
N GLU A 224 -2.42 1.40 -20.38
CA GLU A 224 -2.47 0.10 -21.01
C GLU A 224 -3.24 -0.98 -20.23
N LEU A 225 -3.63 -0.73 -18.96
CA LEU A 225 -4.33 -1.70 -18.13
C LEU A 225 -5.84 -1.66 -18.33
N ASN A 226 -6.46 -2.84 -18.40
CA ASN A 226 -7.91 -2.97 -18.38
C ASN A 226 -8.41 -3.15 -16.94
N TYR A 227 -8.61 -2.06 -16.22
CA TYR A 227 -9.08 -2.12 -14.84
C TYR A 227 -10.51 -2.63 -14.67
N GLU A 228 -11.39 -2.50 -15.66
CA GLU A 228 -12.71 -3.13 -15.60
C GLU A 228 -12.59 -4.65 -15.48
N HIS A 229 -11.69 -5.27 -16.26
CA HIS A 229 -11.39 -6.69 -16.14
C HIS A 229 -10.74 -7.03 -14.78
N LEU A 230 -9.76 -6.25 -14.33
CA LEU A 230 -9.06 -6.52 -13.07
C LEU A 230 -9.98 -6.41 -11.85
N PHE A 231 -10.90 -5.44 -11.83
CA PHE A 231 -11.89 -5.32 -10.76
C PHE A 231 -12.82 -6.52 -10.71
N ASN A 232 -13.26 -7.05 -11.88
CA ASN A 232 -14.04 -8.28 -11.91
C ASN A 232 -13.25 -9.47 -11.37
N VAL A 233 -11.96 -9.59 -11.69
CA VAL A 233 -11.08 -10.65 -11.15
C VAL A 233 -10.92 -10.53 -9.63
N ILE A 234 -10.69 -9.32 -9.12
CA ILE A 234 -10.56 -9.05 -7.69
C ILE A 234 -11.85 -9.41 -6.94
N ASP A 235 -13.00 -9.09 -7.52
CA ASP A 235 -14.32 -9.43 -6.97
C ASP A 235 -14.59 -10.95 -7.01
N GLU A 236 -14.29 -11.61 -8.13
CA GLU A 236 -14.38 -13.09 -8.25
C GLU A 236 -13.51 -13.82 -7.21
N LEU A 237 -12.35 -13.26 -6.85
CA LEU A 237 -11.48 -13.79 -5.82
C LEU A 237 -12.00 -13.55 -4.39
N GLY A 238 -13.04 -12.74 -4.22
CA GLY A 238 -13.66 -12.45 -2.94
C GLY A 238 -12.88 -11.44 -2.09
N TYR A 239 -12.12 -10.52 -2.71
CA TYR A 239 -11.42 -9.48 -1.98
C TYR A 239 -12.41 -8.50 -1.33
N THR A 240 -12.34 -8.38 -0.01
CA THR A 240 -13.24 -7.51 0.79
C THR A 240 -12.53 -6.29 1.36
N GLY A 241 -11.23 -6.14 1.10
CA GLY A 241 -10.43 -5.00 1.55
C GLY A 241 -10.71 -3.72 0.78
N TRP A 242 -9.97 -2.68 1.11
CA TRP A 242 -9.93 -1.44 0.35
C TRP A 242 -8.89 -1.54 -0.76
N ILE A 243 -9.18 -0.97 -1.94
CA ILE A 243 -8.24 -0.81 -3.04
C ILE A 243 -7.70 0.61 -2.99
N GLY A 244 -6.42 0.77 -2.77
CA GLY A 244 -5.74 2.06 -2.69
C GLY A 244 -5.62 2.72 -4.07
N CYS A 245 -6.09 3.95 -4.20
CA CYS A 245 -5.95 4.77 -5.41
C CYS A 245 -4.62 5.53 -5.34
N GLU A 246 -3.51 4.82 -5.59
CA GLU A 246 -2.15 5.38 -5.45
C GLU A 246 -1.61 5.88 -6.78
N TYR A 247 -2.23 6.93 -7.29
CA TYR A 247 -1.83 7.53 -8.57
C TYR A 247 -1.70 9.06 -8.48
N ARG A 248 -0.98 9.63 -9.43
CA ARG A 248 -0.83 11.08 -9.58
C ARG A 248 -1.91 11.58 -10.53
N PRO A 249 -2.86 12.39 -10.05
CA PRO A 249 -3.89 12.95 -10.92
C PRO A 249 -3.26 13.69 -12.10
N LYS A 250 -3.76 13.44 -13.31
CA LYS A 250 -3.29 14.14 -14.52
C LYS A 250 -3.72 15.61 -14.53
N GLY A 251 -4.78 15.91 -13.80
CA GLY A 251 -5.34 17.24 -13.63
C GLY A 251 -5.89 17.42 -12.22
N ASP A 252 -7.08 18.01 -12.11
CA ASP A 252 -7.81 18.05 -10.84
C ASP A 252 -8.27 16.65 -10.43
N THR A 253 -8.10 16.32 -9.15
CA THR A 253 -8.44 14.97 -8.64
C THR A 253 -9.92 14.67 -8.82
N SER A 254 -10.82 15.60 -8.43
CA SER A 254 -12.26 15.39 -8.48
C SER A 254 -12.77 15.24 -9.91
N GLU A 255 -12.22 16.00 -10.85
CA GLU A 255 -12.54 15.87 -12.28
C GLU A 255 -12.07 14.49 -12.81
N GLY A 256 -10.87 14.04 -12.42
CA GLY A 256 -10.27 12.77 -12.82
C GLY A 256 -11.03 11.52 -12.34
N LEU A 257 -11.92 11.63 -11.34
CA LEU A 257 -12.70 10.51 -10.79
C LEU A 257 -13.89 10.06 -11.67
N ALA A 258 -13.95 10.48 -12.92
CA ALA A 258 -15.02 10.03 -13.84
C ALA A 258 -15.08 8.49 -13.96
N TRP A 259 -13.93 7.80 -13.90
CA TRP A 259 -13.85 6.34 -13.92
C TRP A 259 -14.54 5.69 -12.71
N LEU A 260 -14.37 6.27 -11.51
CA LEU A 260 -14.99 5.77 -10.28
C LEU A 260 -16.50 5.95 -10.31
N ARG A 261 -16.97 7.13 -10.71
CA ARG A 261 -18.41 7.41 -10.89
C ARG A 261 -19.06 6.49 -11.92
N ALA A 262 -18.36 6.22 -13.03
CA ALA A 262 -18.85 5.27 -14.05
C ALA A 262 -18.93 3.83 -13.53
N LEU A 263 -18.01 3.42 -12.66
CA LEU A 263 -18.04 2.11 -12.02
C LEU A 263 -19.21 2.01 -11.03
N GLN A 264 -19.40 3.03 -10.18
CA GLN A 264 -20.47 3.10 -9.20
C GLN A 264 -21.88 3.12 -9.84
N ALA A 265 -22.02 3.67 -11.04
CA ALA A 265 -23.28 3.70 -11.77
C ALA A 265 -23.69 2.34 -12.36
N LYS A 266 -22.77 1.35 -12.41
CA LYS A 266 -23.01 0.00 -12.93
C LYS A 266 -23.48 -1.00 -11.83
N GLY A 267 -23.26 -0.72 -10.57
CA GLY A 267 -23.63 -1.55 -9.41
C GLY A 267 -24.90 -1.07 -8.76
#